data_75452b784c04ca9509c74acd5bdd1255
#
_entry.id   75452b784c04ca9509c74acd5bdd1255
#
_cell.length_a   1.000
_cell.length_b   1.000
_cell.length_c   1.000
_cell.angle_alpha   90.00
_cell.angle_beta   90.00
_cell.angle_gamma   90.00
#
_symmetry.space_group_name_H-M   'P 1'
#
loop_
_entity.id
_entity.type
_entity.pdbx_description
1 polymer ?
#
loop_
_entity_poly.entity_id
_entity_poly.type
_entity_poly.pdbx_seq_one_letter_code
_entity_poly.pdbx_strand_id
1 'polypeptide(L)'
;MENKFGIDGNFWINKNGKAFIGKGRVELLKNIQIYGSISKAAKQMKMSYKAAWDSVDIMNKLSNEPLVTKVTGGVGRGGTVITTYAKEIINAHDELKNLHETYLENMSNLFDSLVIDLKNEKPVFSKLEGKITNIISNNQNSEIEIILNSKQKLVTIVNDEFLQKRELKVDKFVKLLIETNSIVITKDKSSNSARNSLEGVVEEINDDGISTYLSIKCGENDFINAKITNSSYKNLSIKKQDKVFAFLKGYNINII
;
A
#
# COMPACT_ATOMS: atom_id res chain seq x y z
N MET A 1 -21.16 -8.10 -14.08
CA MET A 1 -20.22 -7.06 -13.59
C MET A 1 -20.19 -7.19 -12.08
N GLU A 2 -19.05 -7.57 -11.53
CA GLU A 2 -18.90 -7.61 -10.06
C GLU A 2 -19.01 -6.19 -9.52
N ASN A 3 -19.89 -5.98 -8.53
CA ASN A 3 -19.99 -4.73 -7.77
C ASN A 3 -18.74 -4.62 -6.89
N LYS A 4 -17.66 -4.03 -7.41
CA LYS A 4 -16.46 -3.69 -6.63
C LYS A 4 -16.57 -2.26 -6.14
N PHE A 5 -16.25 -2.05 -4.86
CA PHE A 5 -16.10 -0.70 -4.33
C PHE A 5 -14.78 -0.11 -4.81
N GLY A 6 -14.76 1.19 -5.14
CA GLY A 6 -13.57 1.95 -5.47
C GLY A 6 -13.30 3.00 -4.40
N ILE A 7 -12.06 3.10 -3.94
CA ILE A 7 -11.62 4.18 -3.04
C ILE A 7 -10.82 5.16 -3.87
N ASP A 8 -11.28 6.41 -3.90
CA ASP A 8 -10.61 7.50 -4.59
C ASP A 8 -9.95 8.45 -3.60
N GLY A 9 -8.86 9.08 -4.03
CA GLY A 9 -8.17 10.08 -3.22
C GLY A 9 -7.24 10.95 -4.05
N ASN A 10 -6.91 12.12 -3.53
CA ASN A 10 -5.91 13.00 -4.09
C ASN A 10 -4.85 13.29 -3.04
N PHE A 11 -3.62 13.53 -3.46
CA PHE A 11 -2.55 13.97 -2.58
C PHE A 11 -1.95 15.29 -3.04
N TRP A 12 -1.34 16.01 -2.09
CA TRP A 12 -0.62 17.24 -2.32
C TRP A 12 0.72 17.20 -1.61
N ILE A 13 1.74 17.71 -2.25
CA ILE A 13 3.05 17.90 -1.65
C ILE A 13 3.06 19.31 -1.07
N ASN A 14 3.23 19.41 0.23
CA ASN A 14 3.34 20.68 0.94
C ASN A 14 4.82 21.00 1.22
N LYS A 15 5.16 22.28 1.22
CA LYS A 15 6.46 22.79 1.65
C LYS A 15 6.25 23.94 2.62
N ASN A 16 6.84 23.87 3.79
CA ASN A 16 6.68 24.86 4.87
C ASN A 16 5.18 25.15 5.21
N GLY A 17 4.37 24.09 5.27
CA GLY A 17 2.94 24.18 5.57
C GLY A 17 2.07 24.75 4.43
N LYS A 18 2.65 25.07 3.27
CA LYS A 18 1.92 25.61 2.11
C LYS A 18 1.87 24.58 0.98
N ALA A 19 0.75 24.52 0.27
CA ALA A 19 0.58 23.66 -0.89
C ALA A 19 1.62 24.04 -1.95
N PHE A 20 2.51 23.09 -2.29
CA PHE A 20 3.61 23.29 -3.23
C PHE A 20 3.29 22.65 -4.58
N ILE A 21 3.05 21.36 -4.64
CA ILE A 21 2.79 20.59 -5.86
C ILE A 21 1.54 19.72 -5.65
N GLY A 22 0.72 19.64 -6.67
CA GLY A 22 -0.42 18.74 -6.80
C GLY A 22 -0.79 18.61 -8.27
N LYS A 23 -1.76 17.76 -8.59
CA LYS A 23 -2.17 17.41 -9.95
C LYS A 23 -2.25 18.61 -10.91
N GLY A 24 -2.97 19.66 -10.51
CA GLY A 24 -3.18 20.83 -11.40
C GLY A 24 -1.89 21.63 -11.66
N ARG A 25 -0.98 21.74 -10.67
CA ARG A 25 0.30 22.43 -10.85
C ARG A 25 1.28 21.63 -11.71
N VAL A 26 1.31 20.31 -11.54
CA VAL A 26 2.10 19.42 -12.41
C VAL A 26 1.59 19.49 -13.86
N GLU A 27 0.28 19.46 -14.05
CA GLU A 27 -0.31 19.60 -15.37
C GLU A 27 0.03 20.96 -16.00
N LEU A 28 0.03 22.05 -15.22
CA LEU A 28 0.46 23.37 -15.68
C LEU A 28 1.93 23.35 -16.13
N LEU A 29 2.84 22.76 -15.34
CA LEU A 29 4.25 22.64 -15.71
C LEU A 29 4.44 21.83 -17.00
N LYS A 30 3.75 20.69 -17.13
CA LYS A 30 3.76 19.87 -18.37
C LYS A 30 3.26 20.66 -19.59
N ASN A 31 2.19 21.42 -19.43
CA ASN A 31 1.67 22.26 -20.51
C ASN A 31 2.62 23.42 -20.85
N ILE A 32 3.29 24.04 -19.86
CA ILE A 32 4.33 25.04 -20.14
C ILE A 32 5.49 24.41 -20.92
N GLN A 33 5.89 23.21 -20.59
CA GLN A 33 6.94 22.47 -21.31
C GLN A 33 6.55 22.25 -22.78
N ILE A 34 5.30 21.87 -23.05
CA ILE A 34 4.83 21.59 -24.42
C ILE A 34 4.67 22.86 -25.23
N TYR A 35 4.06 23.89 -24.66
CA TYR A 35 3.65 25.09 -25.41
C TYR A 35 4.64 26.25 -25.33
N GLY A 36 5.65 26.19 -24.48
CA GLY A 36 6.66 27.23 -24.28
C GLY A 36 6.09 28.57 -23.78
N SER A 37 4.89 28.58 -23.20
CA SER A 37 4.20 29.81 -22.77
C SER A 37 3.17 29.54 -21.69
N ILE A 38 3.20 30.32 -20.61
CA ILE A 38 2.18 30.27 -19.54
C ILE A 38 0.79 30.61 -20.11
N SER A 39 0.69 31.56 -21.03
CA SER A 39 -0.60 31.95 -21.63
C SER A 39 -1.22 30.81 -22.44
N LYS A 40 -0.42 30.10 -23.26
CA LYS A 40 -0.90 28.95 -24.03
C LYS A 40 -1.25 27.77 -23.12
N ALA A 41 -0.44 27.51 -22.11
CA ALA A 41 -0.69 26.48 -21.11
C ALA A 41 -2.01 26.75 -20.36
N ALA A 42 -2.23 27.98 -19.91
CA ALA A 42 -3.47 28.39 -19.25
C ALA A 42 -4.70 28.18 -20.13
N LYS A 43 -4.62 28.58 -21.41
CA LYS A 43 -5.71 28.37 -22.38
C LYS A 43 -6.04 26.89 -22.56
N GLN A 44 -5.03 26.04 -22.66
CA GLN A 44 -5.20 24.58 -22.79
C GLN A 44 -5.89 23.98 -21.56
N MET A 45 -5.57 24.48 -20.37
CA MET A 45 -6.16 24.04 -19.11
C MET A 45 -7.49 24.74 -18.76
N LYS A 46 -8.02 25.57 -19.66
CA LYS A 46 -9.25 26.35 -19.44
C LYS A 46 -9.20 27.20 -18.17
N MET A 47 -8.04 27.73 -17.84
CA MET A 47 -7.83 28.61 -16.68
C MET A 47 -7.40 30.01 -17.12
N SER A 48 -7.60 31.02 -16.26
CA SER A 48 -7.16 32.38 -16.57
C SER A 48 -5.62 32.47 -16.56
N TYR A 49 -5.08 33.36 -17.39
CA TYR A 49 -3.64 33.64 -17.38
C TYR A 49 -3.13 34.07 -15.99
N LYS A 50 -3.94 34.90 -15.28
CA LYS A 50 -3.60 35.35 -13.94
C LYS A 50 -3.44 34.16 -12.98
N ALA A 51 -4.39 33.22 -12.98
CA ALA A 51 -4.33 32.05 -12.12
C ALA A 51 -3.13 31.14 -12.44
N ALA A 52 -2.79 30.98 -13.73
CA ALA A 52 -1.60 30.23 -14.13
C ALA A 52 -0.32 30.93 -13.70
N TRP A 53 -0.25 32.25 -13.86
CA TRP A 53 0.89 33.05 -13.45
C TRP A 53 1.09 33.02 -11.94
N ASP A 54 0.02 33.25 -11.15
CA ASP A 54 0.04 33.17 -9.69
C ASP A 54 0.49 31.79 -9.21
N SER A 55 0.05 30.72 -9.88
CA SER A 55 0.48 29.34 -9.56
C SER A 55 1.96 29.14 -9.80
N VAL A 56 2.50 29.64 -10.92
CA VAL A 56 3.94 29.59 -11.23
C VAL A 56 4.75 30.42 -10.23
N ASP A 57 4.29 31.62 -9.89
CA ASP A 57 4.95 32.49 -8.92
C ASP A 57 5.02 31.83 -7.53
N ILE A 58 3.93 31.25 -7.06
CA ILE A 58 3.89 30.51 -5.79
C ILE A 58 4.83 29.31 -5.82
N MET A 59 4.83 28.53 -6.89
CA MET A 59 5.73 27.39 -7.02
C MET A 59 7.19 27.83 -6.99
N ASN A 60 7.56 28.84 -7.74
CA ASN A 60 8.92 29.37 -7.77
C ASN A 60 9.37 29.93 -6.42
N LYS A 61 8.48 30.62 -5.67
CA LYS A 61 8.78 31.16 -4.34
C LYS A 61 8.94 30.07 -3.27
N LEU A 62 8.24 28.97 -3.39
CA LEU A 62 8.33 27.85 -2.46
C LEU A 62 9.48 26.91 -2.81
N SER A 63 9.91 26.89 -4.04
CA SER A 63 10.95 26.00 -4.54
C SER A 63 12.36 26.44 -4.09
N ASN A 64 13.30 25.49 -4.02
CA ASN A 64 14.72 25.80 -3.78
C ASN A 64 15.36 26.48 -5.00
N GLU A 65 14.90 26.06 -6.20
CA GLU A 65 15.31 26.60 -7.49
C GLU A 65 14.08 26.92 -8.30
N PRO A 66 14.12 27.93 -9.19
CA PRO A 66 12.97 28.23 -10.05
C PRO A 66 12.54 27.02 -10.88
N LEU A 67 11.24 26.70 -10.87
CA LEU A 67 10.68 25.65 -11.73
C LEU A 67 10.43 26.13 -13.15
N VAL A 68 10.13 27.42 -13.29
CA VAL A 68 9.81 28.06 -14.56
C VAL A 68 10.62 29.34 -14.70
N THR A 69 11.28 29.49 -15.84
CA THR A 69 12.09 30.67 -16.17
C THR A 69 11.67 31.27 -17.51
N LYS A 70 11.95 32.58 -17.66
CA LYS A 70 11.77 33.27 -18.94
C LYS A 70 13.02 33.10 -19.79
N VAL A 71 12.84 32.86 -21.07
CA VAL A 71 13.92 32.91 -22.06
C VAL A 71 13.80 34.23 -22.78
N THR A 72 14.81 35.08 -22.68
CA THR A 72 14.96 36.30 -23.48
C THR A 72 15.49 35.91 -24.85
N GLY A 73 14.64 35.99 -25.88
CA GLY A 73 15.04 35.87 -27.28
C GLY A 73 14.93 37.24 -27.97
N GLY A 74 15.65 37.44 -29.08
CA GLY A 74 15.51 38.65 -29.92
C GLY A 74 14.06 38.87 -30.36
N VAL A 75 13.81 40.03 -31.00
CA VAL A 75 12.50 40.57 -31.33
C VAL A 75 11.45 39.49 -31.68
N GLY A 76 10.41 39.33 -30.82
CA GLY A 76 9.30 38.39 -31.00
C GLY A 76 9.54 36.95 -30.57
N ARG A 77 10.68 36.56 -29.92
CA ARG A 77 11.04 35.19 -29.54
C ARG A 77 11.20 34.95 -28.03
N GLY A 78 10.59 35.76 -27.19
CA GLY A 78 10.53 35.49 -25.75
C GLY A 78 9.61 34.31 -25.43
N GLY A 79 10.06 33.37 -24.60
CA GLY A 79 9.30 32.20 -24.20
C GLY A 79 9.40 31.92 -22.70
N THR A 80 8.72 30.89 -22.25
CA THR A 80 8.79 30.36 -20.89
C THR A 80 9.20 28.90 -20.98
N VAL A 81 10.18 28.50 -20.19
CA VAL A 81 10.65 27.12 -20.16
C VAL A 81 10.62 26.59 -18.73
N ILE A 82 10.41 25.30 -18.59
CA ILE A 82 10.63 24.62 -17.32
C ILE A 82 12.11 24.26 -17.16
N THR A 83 12.59 24.32 -15.93
CA THR A 83 13.97 23.96 -15.58
C THR A 83 14.17 22.45 -15.50
N THR A 84 15.42 21.99 -15.41
CA THR A 84 15.75 20.60 -15.13
C THR A 84 15.17 20.17 -13.78
N TYR A 85 15.28 21.03 -12.78
CA TYR A 85 14.70 20.78 -11.46
C TYR A 85 13.18 20.63 -11.50
N ALA A 86 12.47 21.39 -12.35
CA ALA A 86 11.03 21.18 -12.55
C ALA A 86 10.71 19.82 -13.16
N LYS A 87 11.54 19.31 -14.06
CA LYS A 87 11.36 17.96 -14.65
C LYS A 87 11.53 16.88 -13.58
N GLU A 88 12.51 17.02 -12.70
CA GLU A 88 12.71 16.11 -11.57
C GLU A 88 11.49 16.09 -10.63
N ILE A 89 10.93 17.27 -10.31
CA ILE A 89 9.72 17.40 -9.50
C ILE A 89 8.52 16.74 -10.18
N ILE A 90 8.36 16.90 -11.50
CA ILE A 90 7.29 16.25 -12.28
C ILE A 90 7.44 14.73 -12.21
N ASN A 91 8.63 14.21 -12.44
CA ASN A 91 8.90 12.78 -12.41
C ASN A 91 8.63 12.19 -11.02
N ALA A 92 9.15 12.82 -9.96
CA ALA A 92 8.90 12.40 -8.58
C ALA A 92 7.39 12.41 -8.23
N HIS A 93 6.65 13.43 -8.69
CA HIS A 93 5.20 13.47 -8.51
C HIS A 93 4.49 12.32 -9.25
N ASP A 94 4.90 12.02 -10.49
CA ASP A 94 4.28 10.95 -11.29
C ASP A 94 4.57 9.57 -10.66
N GLU A 95 5.77 9.34 -10.13
CA GLU A 95 6.10 8.13 -9.37
C GLU A 95 5.23 8.01 -8.10
N LEU A 96 5.14 9.08 -7.32
CA LEU A 96 4.28 9.11 -6.12
C LEU A 96 2.80 8.89 -6.48
N LYS A 97 2.34 9.43 -7.62
CA LYS A 97 0.98 9.20 -8.12
C LYS A 97 0.72 7.72 -8.37
N ASN A 98 1.63 7.03 -9.05
CA ASN A 98 1.50 5.60 -9.32
C ASN A 98 1.47 4.77 -8.02
N LEU A 99 2.34 5.09 -7.07
CA LEU A 99 2.33 4.44 -5.74
C LEU A 99 1.02 4.70 -4.99
N HIS A 100 0.51 5.92 -5.04
CA HIS A 100 -0.75 6.30 -4.41
C HIS A 100 -1.96 5.57 -5.03
N GLU A 101 -2.01 5.45 -6.36
CA GLU A 101 -3.06 4.70 -7.07
C GLU A 101 -3.04 3.22 -6.66
N THR A 102 -1.85 2.59 -6.61
CA THR A 102 -1.69 1.22 -6.11
C THR A 102 -2.14 1.09 -4.65
N TYR A 103 -1.83 2.07 -3.81
CA TYR A 103 -2.28 2.08 -2.42
C TYR A 103 -3.81 2.16 -2.31
N LEU A 104 -4.47 3.02 -3.08
CA LEU A 104 -5.93 3.14 -3.10
C LEU A 104 -6.60 1.86 -3.62
N GLU A 105 -6.02 1.19 -4.60
CA GLU A 105 -6.49 -0.10 -5.08
C GLU A 105 -6.41 -1.18 -3.97
N ASN A 106 -5.30 -1.24 -3.25
CA ASN A 106 -5.15 -2.14 -2.11
C ASN A 106 -6.17 -1.83 -0.99
N MET A 107 -6.44 -0.55 -0.73
CA MET A 107 -7.47 -0.12 0.22
C MET A 107 -8.88 -0.52 -0.24
N SER A 108 -9.17 -0.43 -1.55
CA SER A 108 -10.44 -0.89 -2.12
C SER A 108 -10.62 -2.39 -1.94
N ASN A 109 -9.58 -3.17 -2.24
CA ASN A 109 -9.58 -4.62 -2.02
C ASN A 109 -9.74 -4.99 -0.54
N LEU A 110 -9.11 -4.22 0.36
CA LEU A 110 -9.30 -4.39 1.80
C LEU A 110 -10.75 -4.10 2.21
N PHE A 111 -11.33 -2.99 1.73
CA PHE A 111 -12.72 -2.64 2.00
C PHE A 111 -13.68 -3.73 1.52
N ASP A 112 -13.50 -4.21 0.28
CA ASP A 112 -14.27 -5.34 -0.25
C ASP A 112 -14.17 -6.55 0.67
N SER A 113 -12.98 -6.88 1.15
CA SER A 113 -12.77 -8.03 2.04
C SER A 113 -13.40 -7.85 3.43
N LEU A 114 -13.62 -6.62 3.88
CA LEU A 114 -14.24 -6.31 5.17
C LEU A 114 -15.77 -6.29 5.09
N VAL A 115 -16.32 -5.83 3.95
CA VAL A 115 -17.76 -5.58 3.76
C VAL A 115 -18.46 -6.76 3.08
N ILE A 116 -17.82 -7.32 2.06
CA ILE A 116 -18.35 -8.47 1.31
C ILE A 116 -17.89 -9.74 2.05
N ASP A 117 -18.75 -10.25 2.91
CA ASP A 117 -18.41 -11.37 3.77
C ASP A 117 -18.13 -12.64 2.95
N LEU A 118 -16.92 -13.17 3.09
CA LEU A 118 -16.52 -14.56 3.32
C LEU A 118 -16.94 -15.67 2.34
N LYS A 119 -17.58 -15.39 1.24
CA LYS A 119 -17.79 -16.38 0.15
C LYS A 119 -16.82 -16.18 -1.02
N ASN A 120 -15.81 -15.34 -0.86
CA ASN A 120 -14.84 -15.13 -1.91
C ASN A 120 -13.85 -16.30 -1.90
N GLU A 121 -13.96 -17.18 -2.88
CA GLU A 121 -13.04 -18.32 -3.08
C GLU A 121 -11.57 -17.91 -3.22
N LYS A 122 -11.28 -16.60 -3.36
CA LYS A 122 -9.95 -16.02 -3.53
C LYS A 122 -9.75 -14.78 -2.65
N PRO A 123 -9.67 -14.93 -1.32
CA PRO A 123 -9.52 -13.81 -0.41
C PRO A 123 -8.17 -13.11 -0.60
N VAL A 124 -8.16 -11.77 -0.57
CA VAL A 124 -6.93 -10.97 -0.59
C VAL A 124 -6.25 -10.97 0.78
N PHE A 125 -7.04 -11.06 1.84
CA PHE A 125 -6.57 -11.09 3.22
C PHE A 125 -7.03 -12.36 3.93
N SER A 126 -6.12 -12.91 4.74
CA SER A 126 -6.44 -13.89 5.76
C SER A 126 -6.84 -13.17 7.04
N LYS A 127 -7.94 -13.59 7.67
CA LYS A 127 -8.46 -13.01 8.91
C LYS A 127 -8.28 -14.01 10.04
N LEU A 128 -7.67 -13.58 11.13
CA LEU A 128 -7.53 -14.36 12.36
C LEU A 128 -7.97 -13.53 13.56
N GLU A 129 -8.31 -14.18 14.63
CA GLU A 129 -8.66 -13.54 15.89
C GLU A 129 -7.84 -14.15 17.03
N GLY A 130 -7.47 -13.34 17.99
CA GLY A 130 -6.71 -13.83 19.13
C GLY A 130 -6.66 -12.83 20.27
N LYS A 131 -6.08 -13.30 21.38
CA LYS A 131 -5.94 -12.55 22.62
C LYS A 131 -4.49 -12.15 22.82
N ILE A 132 -4.23 -10.89 23.12
CA ILE A 132 -2.89 -10.40 23.46
C ILE A 132 -2.47 -11.00 24.79
N THR A 133 -1.31 -11.65 24.82
CA THR A 133 -0.76 -12.29 26.01
C THR A 133 0.48 -11.58 26.56
N ASN A 134 1.22 -10.87 25.69
CA ASN A 134 2.41 -10.14 26.10
C ASN A 134 2.68 -8.97 25.16
N ILE A 135 3.31 -7.91 25.69
CA ILE A 135 3.75 -6.72 24.93
C ILE A 135 5.14 -6.35 25.42
N ILE A 136 6.09 -6.25 24.49
CA ILE A 136 7.46 -5.82 24.75
C ILE A 136 7.74 -4.58 23.91
N SER A 137 7.99 -3.43 24.55
CA SER A 137 8.23 -2.14 23.88
C SER A 137 9.68 -1.69 24.07
N ASN A 138 10.21 -0.97 23.06
CA ASN A 138 11.56 -0.37 23.10
C ASN A 138 11.56 1.15 22.86
N ASN A 139 10.44 1.84 23.10
CA ASN A 139 10.21 3.27 22.87
C ASN A 139 10.08 3.71 21.39
N GLN A 140 10.07 2.80 20.45
CA GLN A 140 9.80 3.04 19.03
C GLN A 140 8.82 2.03 18.46
N ASN A 141 9.06 0.75 18.76
CA ASN A 141 8.26 -0.36 18.28
C ASN A 141 7.92 -1.29 19.44
N SER A 142 6.77 -1.92 19.32
CA SER A 142 6.29 -2.93 20.26
C SER A 142 6.12 -4.27 19.57
N GLU A 143 6.68 -5.32 20.17
CA GLU A 143 6.40 -6.70 19.83
C GLU A 143 5.19 -7.16 20.65
N ILE A 144 4.13 -7.64 19.98
CA ILE A 144 2.87 -8.07 20.59
C ILE A 144 2.70 -9.56 20.36
N GLU A 145 2.66 -10.34 21.42
CA GLU A 145 2.33 -11.76 21.38
C GLU A 145 0.82 -11.98 21.48
N ILE A 146 0.29 -12.82 20.59
CA ILE A 146 -1.14 -13.10 20.48
C ILE A 146 -1.33 -14.61 20.44
N ILE A 147 -2.22 -15.11 21.28
CA ILE A 147 -2.69 -16.50 21.23
C ILE A 147 -3.98 -16.55 20.43
N LEU A 148 -3.96 -17.32 19.36
CA LEU A 148 -5.10 -17.58 18.49
C LEU A 148 -6.11 -18.53 19.14
N ASN A 149 -7.31 -18.66 18.57
CA ASN A 149 -8.31 -19.65 19.01
C ASN A 149 -7.78 -21.09 18.88
N SER A 150 -6.95 -21.37 17.89
CA SER A 150 -6.21 -22.63 17.70
C SER A 150 -5.15 -22.93 18.77
N LYS A 151 -4.94 -22.05 19.73
CA LYS A 151 -3.85 -22.08 20.73
C LYS A 151 -2.46 -21.88 20.17
N GLN A 152 -2.34 -21.63 18.87
CA GLN A 152 -1.05 -21.27 18.27
C GLN A 152 -0.72 -19.81 18.56
N LYS A 153 0.56 -19.51 18.61
CA LYS A 153 1.09 -18.19 18.96
C LYS A 153 1.47 -17.43 17.71
N LEU A 154 1.09 -16.16 17.65
CA LEU A 154 1.57 -15.19 16.70
C LEU A 154 2.24 -14.01 17.39
N VAL A 155 3.21 -13.43 16.70
CA VAL A 155 3.91 -12.22 17.12
C VAL A 155 3.80 -11.19 16.01
N THR A 156 3.27 -10.02 16.32
CA THR A 156 3.26 -8.87 15.41
C THR A 156 4.10 -7.73 15.97
N ILE A 157 4.56 -6.85 15.07
CA ILE A 157 5.35 -5.67 15.41
C ILE A 157 4.59 -4.44 14.95
N VAL A 158 4.35 -3.54 15.88
CA VAL A 158 3.69 -2.24 15.63
C VAL A 158 4.54 -1.12 16.19
N ASN A 159 4.34 0.13 15.71
CA ASN A 159 4.95 1.27 16.37
C ASN A 159 4.20 1.62 17.68
N ASP A 160 4.90 2.26 18.60
CA ASP A 160 4.35 2.58 19.92
C ASP A 160 3.21 3.60 19.86
N GLU A 161 3.19 4.48 18.85
CA GLU A 161 2.08 5.41 18.60
C GLU A 161 0.78 4.64 18.28
N PHE A 162 0.87 3.63 17.40
CA PHE A 162 -0.28 2.79 17.07
C PHE A 162 -0.78 2.02 18.29
N LEU A 163 0.15 1.47 19.08
CA LEU A 163 -0.18 0.76 20.32
C LEU A 163 -0.98 1.63 21.28
N GLN A 164 -0.54 2.87 21.48
CA GLN A 164 -1.23 3.83 22.36
C GLN A 164 -2.58 4.27 21.78
N LYS A 165 -2.61 4.65 20.49
CA LYS A 165 -3.82 5.12 19.81
C LYS A 165 -4.94 4.07 19.79
N ARG A 166 -4.57 2.79 19.69
CA ARG A 166 -5.51 1.65 19.68
C ARG A 166 -5.76 1.08 21.07
N GLU A 167 -5.12 1.64 22.12
CA GLU A 167 -5.23 1.17 23.49
C GLU A 167 -4.99 -0.35 23.60
N LEU A 168 -3.95 -0.83 22.92
CA LEU A 168 -3.62 -2.25 22.95
C LEU A 168 -2.98 -2.59 24.29
N LYS A 169 -3.51 -3.63 24.94
CA LYS A 169 -3.04 -4.10 26.26
C LYS A 169 -3.19 -5.61 26.36
N VAL A 170 -2.48 -6.20 27.30
CA VAL A 170 -2.63 -7.63 27.63
C VAL A 170 -4.09 -7.91 27.96
N ASP A 171 -4.56 -9.08 27.61
CA ASP A 171 -5.92 -9.59 27.70
C ASP A 171 -6.93 -9.00 26.69
N LYS A 172 -6.55 -8.02 25.86
CA LYS A 172 -7.43 -7.51 24.79
C LYS A 172 -7.55 -8.52 23.65
N PHE A 173 -8.77 -8.75 23.16
CA PHE A 173 -9.02 -9.47 21.92
C PHE A 173 -8.82 -8.55 20.73
N VAL A 174 -8.17 -9.08 19.70
CA VAL A 174 -7.84 -8.35 18.47
C VAL A 174 -8.14 -9.18 17.24
N LYS A 175 -8.48 -8.48 16.16
CA LYS A 175 -8.58 -9.06 14.83
C LYS A 175 -7.30 -8.77 14.05
N LEU A 176 -6.86 -9.76 13.30
CA LEU A 176 -5.62 -9.73 12.53
C LEU A 176 -5.94 -9.84 11.05
N LEU A 177 -5.31 -9.00 10.25
CA LEU A 177 -5.33 -9.07 8.80
C LEU A 177 -3.93 -9.36 8.27
N ILE A 178 -3.83 -10.33 7.39
CA ILE A 178 -2.59 -10.79 6.78
C ILE A 178 -2.82 -10.90 5.28
N GLU A 179 -2.02 -10.21 4.47
CA GLU A 179 -2.10 -10.35 3.02
C GLU A 179 -1.78 -11.79 2.60
N THR A 180 -2.66 -12.42 1.82
CA THR A 180 -2.52 -13.82 1.45
C THR A 180 -1.25 -14.11 0.64
N ASN A 181 -0.77 -13.13 -0.14
CA ASN A 181 0.45 -13.20 -0.94
C ASN A 181 1.74 -13.01 -0.12
N SER A 182 1.65 -12.57 1.13
CA SER A 182 2.80 -12.41 2.03
C SER A 182 3.14 -13.69 2.83
N ILE A 183 2.31 -14.72 2.71
CA ILE A 183 2.42 -15.96 3.45
C ILE A 183 3.28 -16.96 2.66
N VAL A 184 4.32 -17.47 3.29
CA VAL A 184 5.19 -18.51 2.71
C VAL A 184 4.76 -19.87 3.22
N ILE A 185 4.53 -20.82 2.30
CA ILE A 185 4.10 -22.19 2.61
C ILE A 185 5.25 -23.17 2.41
N THR A 186 5.43 -24.08 3.37
CA THR A 186 6.37 -25.20 3.27
C THR A 186 5.75 -26.49 3.79
N LYS A 187 6.29 -27.65 3.38
CA LYS A 187 5.91 -28.94 3.96
C LYS A 187 6.70 -29.27 5.22
N ASP A 188 7.88 -28.67 5.37
CA ASP A 188 8.78 -28.91 6.49
C ASP A 188 8.99 -27.63 7.30
N LYS A 189 9.17 -27.78 8.60
CA LYS A 189 9.51 -26.67 9.49
C LYS A 189 11.00 -26.38 9.38
N SER A 190 11.37 -25.51 8.45
CA SER A 190 12.77 -25.10 8.24
C SER A 190 13.10 -23.81 8.99
N SER A 191 14.37 -23.62 9.35
CA SER A 191 14.87 -22.35 9.89
C SER A 191 14.80 -21.27 8.82
N ASN A 192 14.15 -20.16 9.13
CA ASN A 192 14.03 -18.99 8.26
C ASN A 192 13.86 -17.71 9.10
N SER A 193 13.79 -16.56 8.45
CA SER A 193 13.68 -15.25 9.13
C SER A 193 12.25 -14.85 9.49
N ALA A 194 11.25 -15.69 9.23
CA ALA A 194 9.89 -15.42 9.65
C ALA A 194 9.74 -15.65 11.17
N ARG A 195 9.20 -14.68 11.88
CA ARG A 195 8.99 -14.75 13.33
C ARG A 195 7.91 -15.77 13.72
N ASN A 196 6.97 -16.01 12.80
CA ASN A 196 5.80 -16.83 13.02
C ASN A 196 5.76 -18.03 12.11
N SER A 197 5.28 -19.15 12.64
CA SER A 197 5.00 -20.38 11.92
C SER A 197 3.70 -20.96 12.45
N LEU A 198 2.66 -20.99 11.62
CA LEU A 198 1.41 -21.68 11.92
C LEU A 198 1.40 -23.03 11.24
N GLU A 199 1.13 -24.07 12.02
CA GLU A 199 0.94 -25.42 11.54
C GLU A 199 -0.54 -25.64 11.19
N GLY A 200 -0.81 -26.23 10.03
CA GLY A 200 -2.17 -26.52 9.61
C GLY A 200 -2.26 -27.59 8.56
N VAL A 201 -3.49 -27.89 8.18
CA VAL A 201 -3.84 -28.89 7.15
C VAL A 201 -4.52 -28.18 6.00
N VAL A 202 -4.13 -28.49 4.77
CA VAL A 202 -4.72 -27.92 3.55
C VAL A 202 -6.12 -28.50 3.36
N GLU A 203 -7.16 -27.66 3.48
CA GLU A 203 -8.55 -28.05 3.25
C GLU A 203 -9.02 -27.79 1.83
N GLU A 204 -8.66 -26.62 1.27
CA GLU A 204 -9.08 -26.25 -0.08
C GLU A 204 -7.92 -25.77 -0.92
N ILE A 205 -7.98 -26.06 -2.20
CA ILE A 205 -7.02 -25.64 -3.22
C ILE A 205 -7.82 -25.11 -4.40
N ASN A 206 -7.57 -23.85 -4.77
CA ASN A 206 -8.18 -23.21 -5.93
C ASN A 206 -7.07 -22.68 -6.84
N ASP A 207 -6.86 -23.31 -7.99
CA ASP A 207 -5.83 -22.99 -8.97
C ASP A 207 -6.46 -22.21 -10.14
N ASP A 208 -5.91 -21.03 -10.46
CA ASP A 208 -6.36 -20.23 -11.61
C ASP A 208 -5.39 -20.28 -12.81
N GLY A 209 -4.41 -21.20 -12.77
CA GLY A 209 -3.41 -21.38 -13.80
C GLY A 209 -2.14 -20.54 -13.61
N ILE A 210 -2.20 -19.41 -12.91
CA ILE A 210 -1.07 -18.52 -12.58
C ILE A 210 -0.79 -18.56 -11.09
N SER A 211 -1.83 -18.48 -10.29
CA SER A 211 -1.78 -18.51 -8.83
C SER A 211 -2.61 -19.65 -8.27
N THR A 212 -2.19 -20.17 -7.14
CA THR A 212 -2.93 -21.17 -6.36
C THR A 212 -3.26 -20.59 -4.99
N TYR A 213 -4.55 -20.64 -4.64
CA TYR A 213 -5.07 -20.23 -3.35
C TYR A 213 -5.24 -21.47 -2.48
N LEU A 214 -4.69 -21.42 -1.28
CA LEU A 214 -4.75 -22.51 -0.31
C LEU A 214 -5.54 -22.01 0.89
N SER A 215 -6.57 -22.76 1.31
CA SER A 215 -7.20 -22.60 2.60
C SER A 215 -6.64 -23.65 3.54
N ILE A 216 -6.02 -23.21 4.62
CA ILE A 216 -5.28 -24.05 5.57
C ILE A 216 -5.95 -23.92 6.93
N LYS A 217 -6.44 -25.03 7.46
CA LYS A 217 -7.03 -25.10 8.78
C LYS A 217 -5.97 -25.24 9.85
N CYS A 218 -5.91 -24.27 10.76
CA CYS A 218 -4.92 -24.18 11.83
C CYS A 218 -5.59 -24.46 13.20
N GLY A 219 -6.04 -25.68 13.45
CA GLY A 219 -6.83 -26.05 14.63
C GLY A 219 -8.33 -26.12 14.33
N GLU A 220 -9.18 -25.92 15.34
CA GLU A 220 -10.63 -26.12 15.16
C GLU A 220 -11.30 -24.98 14.36
N ASN A 221 -10.99 -23.73 14.68
CA ASN A 221 -11.73 -22.57 14.20
C ASN A 221 -10.90 -21.54 13.42
N ASP A 222 -9.57 -21.71 13.34
CA ASP A 222 -8.71 -20.77 12.63
C ASP A 222 -8.38 -21.28 11.23
N PHE A 223 -8.58 -20.42 10.25
CA PHE A 223 -8.21 -20.65 8.86
C PHE A 223 -7.25 -19.57 8.40
N ILE A 224 -6.16 -19.98 7.76
CA ILE A 224 -5.26 -19.08 7.07
C ILE A 224 -5.32 -19.33 5.57
N ASN A 225 -5.51 -18.26 4.82
CA ASN A 225 -5.54 -18.33 3.36
C ASN A 225 -4.22 -17.82 2.81
N ALA A 226 -3.59 -18.60 1.92
CA ALA A 226 -2.35 -18.23 1.27
C ALA A 226 -2.49 -18.24 -0.24
N LYS A 227 -1.91 -17.23 -0.91
CA LYS A 227 -1.80 -17.17 -2.36
C LYS A 227 -0.35 -17.41 -2.75
N ILE A 228 -0.09 -18.49 -3.47
CA ILE A 228 1.25 -18.84 -3.97
C ILE A 228 1.24 -18.92 -5.50
N THR A 229 2.40 -18.92 -6.14
CA THR A 229 2.47 -19.15 -7.58
C THR A 229 2.13 -20.61 -7.90
N ASN A 230 1.54 -20.84 -9.06
CA ASN A 230 1.24 -22.20 -9.52
C ASN A 230 2.53 -23.04 -9.66
N SER A 231 3.66 -22.43 -10.02
CA SER A 231 4.96 -23.11 -10.03
C SER A 231 5.37 -23.59 -8.64
N SER A 232 5.23 -22.74 -7.60
CA SER A 232 5.52 -23.13 -6.22
C SER A 232 4.60 -24.25 -5.73
N TYR A 233 3.31 -24.16 -6.05
CA TYR A 233 2.34 -25.20 -5.73
C TYR A 233 2.74 -26.56 -6.30
N LYS A 234 3.13 -26.61 -7.61
CA LYS A 234 3.58 -27.83 -8.28
C LYS A 234 4.89 -28.35 -7.70
N ASN A 235 5.87 -27.48 -7.47
CA ASN A 235 7.17 -27.88 -6.91
C ASN A 235 7.04 -28.47 -5.50
N LEU A 236 6.16 -27.91 -4.67
CA LEU A 236 5.88 -28.43 -3.34
C LEU A 236 4.98 -29.68 -3.37
N SER A 237 4.39 -30.00 -4.51
CA SER A 237 3.46 -31.14 -4.67
C SER A 237 2.39 -31.15 -3.56
N ILE A 238 1.79 -29.98 -3.27
CA ILE A 238 0.78 -29.83 -2.21
C ILE A 238 -0.51 -30.52 -2.65
N LYS A 239 -1.13 -31.22 -1.71
CA LYS A 239 -2.43 -31.90 -1.89
C LYS A 239 -3.39 -31.51 -0.75
N LYS A 240 -4.69 -31.71 -0.98
CA LYS A 240 -5.67 -31.66 0.12
C LYS A 240 -5.26 -32.64 1.21
N GLN A 241 -5.46 -32.24 2.46
CA GLN A 241 -5.09 -32.97 3.68
C GLN A 241 -3.56 -33.04 3.93
N ASP A 242 -2.74 -32.39 3.13
CA ASP A 242 -1.32 -32.27 3.45
C ASP A 242 -1.15 -31.36 4.69
N LYS A 243 -0.27 -31.79 5.59
CA LYS A 243 0.24 -30.96 6.70
C LYS A 243 1.25 -29.96 6.12
N VAL A 244 1.07 -28.69 6.46
CA VAL A 244 1.91 -27.59 5.99
C VAL A 244 2.19 -26.59 7.11
N PHE A 245 3.23 -25.77 6.88
CA PHE A 245 3.59 -24.66 7.74
C PHE A 245 3.43 -23.35 6.96
N ALA A 246 2.67 -22.43 7.54
CA ALA A 246 2.51 -21.07 7.04
C ALA A 246 3.45 -20.13 7.82
N PHE A 247 4.46 -19.59 7.15
CA PHE A 247 5.42 -18.66 7.73
C PHE A 247 5.03 -17.22 7.46
N LEU A 248 5.08 -16.38 8.50
CA LEU A 248 4.67 -14.98 8.45
C LEU A 248 5.70 -14.09 9.14
N LYS A 249 6.03 -12.98 8.51
CA LYS A 249 6.82 -11.94 9.16
C LYS A 249 5.92 -11.14 10.13
N GLY A 250 6.45 -10.80 11.31
CA GLY A 250 5.69 -10.02 12.30
C GLY A 250 5.22 -8.66 11.78
N TYR A 251 5.98 -8.03 10.89
CA TYR A 251 5.62 -6.76 10.24
C TYR A 251 4.46 -6.85 9.24
N ASN A 252 4.12 -8.05 8.77
CA ASN A 252 3.05 -8.27 7.78
C ASN A 252 1.72 -8.67 8.43
N ILE A 253 1.62 -8.61 9.76
CA ILE A 253 0.40 -8.91 10.51
C ILE A 253 -0.16 -7.60 11.03
N ASN A 254 -1.30 -7.19 10.50
CA ASN A 254 -1.97 -5.94 10.87
C ASN A 254 -3.05 -6.20 11.92
N ILE A 255 -3.03 -5.42 13.00
CA ILE A 255 -4.11 -5.39 14.00
C ILE A 255 -5.16 -4.37 13.58
N ILE A 256 -6.44 -4.75 13.58
CA ILE A 256 -7.57 -3.88 13.22
C ILE A 256 -8.58 -3.73 14.36
#